data_fd95c288075bd3bd4c7368d784ec7439
#
_entry.id   fd95c288075bd3bd4c7368d784ec7439
#
_cell.length_a   1.000
_cell.length_b   1.000
_cell.length_c   1.000
_cell.angle_alpha   90.00
_cell.angle_beta   90.00
_cell.angle_gamma   90.00
#
_symmetry.space_group_name_H-M   'P 1'
#
loop_
_entity.id
_entity.type
_entity.pdbx_description
1 polymer ?
#
loop_
_entity_poly.entity_id
_entity_poly.type
_entity_poly.pdbx_seq_one_letter_code
_entity_poly.pdbx_strand_id
1 'polypeptide(L)'
;FKKDGTAITDKLAYSFKNTMSPAVNGDVNGMYYSTPELNTWGKTQAVTRELDGYNCCVTGFDIRPFGDRKADYDFNDVMVKVTATPEKAIKPGEDIPVDEDVTVAESIHGTLAFEDQWPNPGDYDLNDFVVNYTYGVYKNVDNKINGIQMRFRPIAKGAASYTKIGFGIELPLASNDIDVAEVEGAILESGDSNATFIIWEDISKPFAGGETGFINTEKGSSFVSAEELVVTIPLKAVTSNVSMMKFNPFIFVNKRSHEIHLTDFAPTSKMDMNLLGNGKDCSDVSKGIYFRMKDMYCWALDFPRTSADEAAWRYPKEKSSVVKAYKNYNKWVTNKTDLSWFDSTIPGNVDGSELY
;
A
#
# COMPACT_ATOMS: atom_id res chain seq x y z
N PHE A 1 -36.14 -16.71 11.01
CA PHE A 1 -37.22 -16.61 12.00
C PHE A 1 -36.88 -17.48 13.22
N LYS A 2 -37.11 -16.97 14.43
CA LYS A 2 -37.05 -17.76 15.64
C LYS A 2 -38.22 -18.79 15.63
N LYS A 3 -38.12 -19.81 16.46
CA LYS A 3 -39.12 -20.88 16.54
C LYS A 3 -40.54 -20.41 16.88
N ASP A 4 -40.67 -19.20 17.41
CA ASP A 4 -41.89 -18.49 17.77
C ASP A 4 -42.46 -17.59 16.66
N GLY A 5 -41.86 -17.63 15.48
CA GLY A 5 -42.29 -16.81 14.34
C GLY A 5 -41.76 -15.35 14.34
N THR A 6 -40.98 -14.97 15.35
CA THR A 6 -40.38 -13.62 15.36
C THR A 6 -39.27 -13.50 14.30
N ALA A 7 -39.26 -12.38 13.56
CA ALA A 7 -38.16 -12.10 12.65
C ALA A 7 -36.84 -11.98 13.43
N ILE A 8 -35.80 -12.61 12.93
CA ILE A 8 -34.44 -12.37 13.42
C ILE A 8 -34.02 -11.04 12.80
N THR A 9 -33.99 -9.99 13.63
CA THR A 9 -33.56 -8.65 13.22
C THR A 9 -32.05 -8.47 13.30
N ASP A 10 -31.36 -9.42 13.91
CA ASP A 10 -29.91 -9.42 14.01
C ASP A 10 -29.30 -10.01 12.72
N LYS A 11 -28.09 -9.54 12.36
CA LYS A 11 -27.35 -10.03 11.20
C LYS A 11 -27.36 -11.56 11.16
N LEU A 12 -27.88 -12.15 10.07
CA LEU A 12 -27.83 -13.59 9.87
C LEU A 12 -26.40 -14.00 9.59
N ALA A 13 -25.80 -14.76 10.49
CA ALA A 13 -24.50 -15.37 10.25
C ALA A 13 -24.71 -16.73 9.57
N TYR A 14 -24.10 -16.90 8.41
CA TYR A 14 -23.97 -18.20 7.76
C TYR A 14 -22.66 -18.84 8.19
N SER A 15 -22.66 -20.17 8.31
CA SER A 15 -21.45 -20.90 8.65
C SER A 15 -21.33 -22.18 7.87
N PHE A 16 -20.12 -22.58 7.57
CA PHE A 16 -19.79 -23.86 6.96
C PHE A 16 -18.74 -24.58 7.81
N LYS A 17 -18.94 -25.88 8.07
CA LYS A 17 -17.97 -26.69 8.76
C LYS A 17 -17.21 -27.57 7.76
N ASN A 18 -15.94 -27.30 7.57
CA ASN A 18 -15.05 -28.14 6.81
C ASN A 18 -14.57 -29.32 7.65
N THR A 19 -15.13 -30.54 7.40
CA THR A 19 -14.74 -31.76 8.09
C THR A 19 -13.55 -32.45 7.42
N MET A 20 -13.10 -31.98 6.24
CA MET A 20 -12.03 -32.61 5.47
C MET A 20 -10.66 -31.98 5.73
N SER A 21 -10.62 -30.83 6.37
CA SER A 21 -9.38 -30.18 6.77
C SER A 21 -9.30 -30.14 8.29
N PRO A 22 -8.46 -30.95 8.92
CA PRO A 22 -8.20 -30.79 10.34
C PRO A 22 -7.58 -29.42 10.58
N ALA A 23 -7.95 -28.81 11.71
CA ALA A 23 -7.54 -27.47 12.13
C ALA A 23 -6.14 -27.08 11.64
N VAL A 24 -6.07 -26.19 10.65
CA VAL A 24 -4.84 -25.59 10.21
C VAL A 24 -4.75 -24.21 10.89
N ASN A 25 -3.70 -24.02 11.68
CA ASN A 25 -3.37 -22.73 12.31
C ASN A 25 -4.38 -22.17 13.33
N GLY A 26 -4.89 -22.99 14.24
CA GLY A 26 -5.58 -22.51 15.45
C GLY A 26 -7.09 -22.36 15.32
N ASP A 27 -7.69 -22.66 14.19
CA ASP A 27 -9.14 -22.83 14.10
C ASP A 27 -9.50 -24.23 14.65
N VAL A 28 -9.87 -24.27 15.92
CA VAL A 28 -10.15 -25.50 16.66
C VAL A 28 -11.38 -26.27 16.16
N ASN A 29 -12.19 -25.67 15.26
CA ASN A 29 -13.50 -26.24 14.90
C ASN A 29 -13.72 -26.40 13.38
N GLY A 30 -12.87 -25.88 12.50
CA GLY A 30 -13.08 -25.90 11.04
C GLY A 30 -14.38 -25.20 10.62
N MET A 31 -14.81 -24.19 11.37
CA MET A 31 -16.01 -23.39 11.09
C MET A 31 -15.62 -22.10 10.43
N TYR A 32 -16.32 -21.74 9.36
CA TYR A 32 -16.14 -20.50 8.61
C TYR A 32 -17.46 -19.72 8.62
N TYR A 33 -17.38 -18.45 8.97
CA TYR A 33 -18.55 -17.60 9.19
C TYR A 33 -18.57 -16.42 8.21
N SER A 34 -19.76 -16.00 7.80
CA SER A 34 -19.95 -14.75 7.06
C SER A 34 -19.71 -13.50 7.92
N THR A 35 -19.83 -13.65 9.24
CA THR A 35 -19.59 -12.57 10.20
C THR A 35 -18.12 -12.58 10.59
N PRO A 36 -17.34 -11.52 10.26
CA PRO A 36 -15.88 -11.50 10.47
C PRO A 36 -15.44 -11.78 11.90
N GLU A 37 -16.17 -11.23 12.87
CA GLU A 37 -15.85 -11.34 14.31
C GLU A 37 -15.96 -12.76 14.86
N LEU A 38 -16.64 -13.66 14.13
CA LEU A 38 -16.77 -15.07 14.49
C LEU A 38 -15.64 -15.93 13.93
N ASN A 39 -14.86 -15.41 12.99
CA ASN A 39 -13.68 -16.08 12.47
C ASN A 39 -12.45 -15.76 13.32
N THR A 40 -11.59 -16.73 13.56
CA THR A 40 -10.40 -16.59 14.43
C THR A 40 -9.46 -15.47 13.99
N TRP A 41 -9.45 -15.16 12.71
CA TRP A 41 -8.61 -14.11 12.08
C TRP A 41 -9.37 -12.80 11.81
N GLY A 42 -10.65 -12.68 12.24
CA GLY A 42 -11.42 -11.43 12.10
C GLY A 42 -11.75 -11.02 10.68
N LYS A 43 -11.78 -11.96 9.71
CA LYS A 43 -12.04 -11.68 8.29
C LYS A 43 -13.25 -12.45 7.78
N THR A 44 -13.93 -11.90 6.77
CA THR A 44 -15.06 -12.55 6.10
C THR A 44 -14.60 -13.80 5.35
N GLN A 45 -15.31 -14.89 5.53
CA GLN A 45 -15.06 -16.17 4.86
C GLN A 45 -16.27 -16.65 4.05
N ALA A 46 -17.28 -15.82 3.92
CA ALA A 46 -18.44 -16.11 3.09
C ALA A 46 -19.06 -14.82 2.56
N VAL A 47 -19.49 -14.85 1.31
CA VAL A 47 -20.17 -13.74 0.62
C VAL A 47 -21.52 -14.24 0.09
N THR A 48 -22.59 -13.50 0.37
CA THR A 48 -23.92 -13.81 -0.15
C THR A 48 -24.31 -12.77 -1.23
N ARG A 49 -24.83 -13.24 -2.34
CA ARG A 49 -25.35 -12.41 -3.43
C ARG A 49 -26.75 -12.88 -3.82
N GLU A 50 -27.65 -11.92 -4.06
CA GLU A 50 -28.89 -12.17 -4.75
C GLU A 50 -28.61 -12.25 -6.27
N LEU A 51 -29.24 -13.23 -6.94
CA LEU A 51 -29.13 -13.34 -8.39
C LEU A 51 -30.38 -12.73 -9.01
N ASP A 52 -30.23 -11.57 -9.63
CA ASP A 52 -31.30 -10.88 -10.33
C ASP A 52 -32.00 -11.78 -11.34
N GLY A 53 -33.34 -11.83 -11.26
CA GLY A 53 -34.15 -12.65 -12.15
C GLY A 53 -34.26 -14.12 -11.80
N TYR A 54 -33.57 -14.60 -10.74
CA TYR A 54 -33.59 -16.01 -10.33
C TYR A 54 -34.26 -16.29 -8.99
N ASN A 55 -34.72 -15.25 -8.29
CA ASN A 55 -35.41 -15.35 -7.00
C ASN A 55 -34.68 -16.29 -6.00
N CYS A 56 -33.36 -16.11 -5.92
CA CYS A 56 -32.50 -16.88 -5.03
C CYS A 56 -31.27 -16.08 -4.62
N CYS A 57 -30.73 -16.42 -3.46
CA CYS A 57 -29.40 -15.96 -3.04
C CYS A 57 -28.40 -17.08 -3.22
N VAL A 58 -27.15 -16.73 -3.53
CA VAL A 58 -26.01 -17.64 -3.52
C VAL A 58 -25.03 -17.17 -2.47
N THR A 59 -24.65 -18.04 -1.54
CA THR A 59 -23.59 -17.83 -0.58
C THR A 59 -22.37 -18.63 -1.01
N GLY A 60 -21.28 -17.97 -1.29
CA GLY A 60 -19.98 -18.55 -1.55
C GLY A 60 -19.11 -18.52 -0.31
N PHE A 61 -18.34 -19.57 -0.07
CA PHE A 61 -17.38 -19.68 1.04
C PHE A 61 -15.98 -19.86 0.47
N ASP A 62 -15.03 -19.18 1.09
CA ASP A 62 -13.61 -19.52 1.03
C ASP A 62 -13.29 -20.36 2.28
N ILE A 63 -12.89 -21.61 2.09
CA ILE A 63 -12.67 -22.57 3.18
C ILE A 63 -11.23 -22.65 3.65
N ARG A 64 -10.39 -21.71 3.22
CA ARG A 64 -9.02 -21.58 3.70
C ARG A 64 -8.88 -20.42 4.66
N PRO A 65 -8.13 -20.60 5.77
CA PRO A 65 -7.86 -19.52 6.72
C PRO A 65 -7.19 -18.31 6.02
N PHE A 66 -7.59 -17.12 6.43
CA PHE A 66 -6.93 -15.90 5.99
C PHE A 66 -5.42 -15.99 6.29
N GLY A 67 -4.57 -15.70 5.29
CA GLY A 67 -3.12 -15.82 5.39
C GLY A 67 -2.55 -17.20 5.01
N ASP A 68 -3.38 -18.20 4.68
CA ASP A 68 -2.90 -19.42 4.02
C ASP A 68 -2.39 -19.04 2.61
N ARG A 69 -1.18 -19.49 2.25
CA ARG A 69 -0.57 -19.25 0.93
C ARG A 69 -1.36 -19.80 -0.25
N LYS A 70 -2.36 -20.64 0.01
CA LYS A 70 -3.23 -21.24 -1.00
C LYS A 70 -4.66 -20.67 -0.98
N ALA A 71 -4.94 -19.71 -0.10
CA ALA A 71 -6.20 -18.98 -0.10
C ALA A 71 -6.21 -18.02 -1.28
N ASP A 72 -7.20 -18.11 -2.13
CA ASP A 72 -7.36 -17.27 -3.34
C ASP A 72 -8.46 -16.22 -3.18
N TYR A 73 -9.21 -16.30 -2.08
CA TYR A 73 -10.26 -15.35 -1.69
C TYR A 73 -11.32 -15.11 -2.77
N ASP A 74 -11.60 -16.13 -3.57
CA ASP A 74 -12.59 -16.05 -4.66
C ASP A 74 -13.99 -16.52 -4.24
N PHE A 75 -14.15 -17.04 -3.00
CA PHE A 75 -15.40 -17.48 -2.39
C PHE A 75 -16.15 -18.53 -3.21
N ASN A 76 -15.49 -19.32 -4.00
CA ASN A 76 -16.08 -20.35 -4.84
C ASN A 76 -15.79 -21.78 -4.38
N ASP A 77 -15.03 -21.98 -3.30
CA ASP A 77 -14.72 -23.33 -2.74
C ASP A 77 -15.98 -24.12 -2.38
N VAL A 78 -16.96 -23.43 -1.81
CA VAL A 78 -18.31 -23.99 -1.57
C VAL A 78 -19.36 -22.95 -1.90
N MET A 79 -20.27 -23.29 -2.80
CA MET A 79 -21.38 -22.41 -3.16
C MET A 79 -22.72 -23.03 -2.76
N VAL A 80 -23.52 -22.28 -2.01
CA VAL A 80 -24.84 -22.69 -1.55
C VAL A 80 -25.91 -21.78 -2.15
N LYS A 81 -26.78 -22.36 -2.96
CA LYS A 81 -27.96 -21.66 -3.47
C LYS A 81 -29.11 -21.77 -2.47
N VAL A 82 -29.68 -20.65 -2.06
CA VAL A 82 -30.86 -20.57 -1.19
C VAL A 82 -32.04 -20.06 -2.00
N THR A 83 -33.11 -20.83 -2.03
CA THR A 83 -34.40 -20.43 -2.61
C THR A 83 -35.45 -20.40 -1.52
N ALA A 84 -36.40 -19.50 -1.61
CA ALA A 84 -37.50 -19.39 -0.62
C ALA A 84 -38.86 -19.67 -1.25
N THR A 85 -39.76 -20.24 -0.41
CA THR A 85 -41.17 -20.41 -0.73
C THR A 85 -42.00 -19.80 0.40
N PRO A 86 -42.92 -18.86 0.15
CA PRO A 86 -43.23 -18.25 -1.16
C PRO A 86 -42.06 -17.39 -1.69
N GLU A 87 -42.04 -17.15 -3.01
CA GLU A 87 -40.96 -16.44 -3.73
C GLU A 87 -40.53 -15.08 -3.14
N LYS A 88 -41.41 -14.43 -2.40
CA LYS A 88 -41.11 -13.14 -1.73
C LYS A 88 -40.68 -13.26 -0.27
N ALA A 89 -40.41 -14.46 0.21
CA ALA A 89 -39.95 -14.66 1.60
C ALA A 89 -38.47 -14.31 1.79
N ILE A 90 -37.68 -14.24 0.70
CA ILE A 90 -36.42 -13.50 0.68
C ILE A 90 -36.85 -12.08 0.26
N LYS A 91 -36.87 -11.12 1.19
CA LYS A 91 -36.99 -9.72 0.80
C LYS A 91 -35.84 -9.43 -0.20
N PRO A 92 -36.10 -8.73 -1.33
CA PRO A 92 -35.04 -7.97 -1.97
C PRO A 92 -34.48 -7.09 -0.87
N GLY A 93 -33.25 -7.33 -0.46
CA GLY A 93 -32.64 -6.52 0.60
C GLY A 93 -32.70 -5.07 0.16
N GLU A 94 -33.21 -4.16 0.99
CA GLU A 94 -32.50 -2.92 1.18
C GLU A 94 -31.05 -3.40 1.26
N ASP A 95 -30.22 -2.91 0.35
CA ASP A 95 -28.83 -3.34 0.22
C ASP A 95 -28.32 -3.74 1.60
N ILE A 96 -28.20 -5.06 1.83
CA ILE A 96 -27.44 -5.49 3.00
C ILE A 96 -26.16 -4.74 2.74
N PRO A 97 -25.76 -3.77 3.60
CA PRO A 97 -24.48 -3.17 3.40
C PRO A 97 -23.57 -4.39 3.32
N VAL A 98 -23.16 -4.74 2.14
CA VAL A 98 -22.01 -5.57 1.97
C VAL A 98 -21.03 -4.75 2.76
N ASP A 99 -20.69 -5.23 3.97
CA ASP A 99 -19.47 -4.80 4.56
C ASP A 99 -18.49 -5.15 3.46
N GLU A 100 -18.32 -4.17 2.57
CA GLU A 100 -17.34 -4.21 1.53
C GLU A 100 -16.00 -4.17 2.26
N ASP A 101 -15.64 -5.27 2.91
CA ASP A 101 -14.28 -5.72 2.93
C ASP A 101 -13.97 -6.00 1.46
N VAL A 102 -13.90 -4.91 0.72
CA VAL A 102 -13.59 -4.86 -0.69
C VAL A 102 -12.21 -5.47 -0.77
N THR A 103 -12.19 -6.72 -1.16
CA THR A 103 -10.95 -7.49 -1.21
C THR A 103 -10.06 -6.79 -2.19
N VAL A 104 -8.87 -6.39 -1.77
CA VAL A 104 -7.86 -5.85 -2.67
C VAL A 104 -7.60 -6.93 -3.71
N ALA A 105 -8.14 -6.75 -4.91
CA ALA A 105 -8.13 -7.75 -5.97
C ALA A 105 -6.73 -7.94 -6.57
N GLU A 106 -5.94 -6.87 -6.57
CA GLU A 106 -4.55 -6.86 -7.05
C GLU A 106 -3.74 -5.92 -6.15
N SER A 107 -2.53 -6.31 -5.82
CA SER A 107 -1.63 -5.45 -5.04
C SER A 107 -0.18 -5.56 -5.49
N ILE A 108 0.56 -4.46 -5.30
CA ILE A 108 2.01 -4.41 -5.40
C ILE A 108 2.60 -3.92 -4.07
N HIS A 109 3.79 -4.39 -3.77
CA HIS A 109 4.46 -4.13 -2.51
C HIS A 109 5.89 -3.65 -2.74
N GLY A 110 6.40 -2.80 -1.88
CA GLY A 110 7.78 -2.34 -1.97
C GLY A 110 8.25 -1.60 -0.73
N THR A 111 9.49 -1.15 -0.82
CA THR A 111 10.10 -0.20 0.12
C THR A 111 10.59 1.00 -0.69
N LEU A 112 10.14 2.18 -0.33
CA LEU A 112 10.65 3.44 -0.87
C LEU A 112 11.75 3.97 0.06
N ALA A 113 12.78 4.56 -0.54
CA ALA A 113 13.90 5.17 0.17
C ALA A 113 14.27 6.50 -0.49
N PHE A 114 14.44 7.55 0.31
CA PHE A 114 14.64 8.92 -0.16
C PHE A 114 15.84 9.59 0.52
N GLU A 115 16.51 10.49 -0.22
CA GLU A 115 17.44 11.53 0.24
C GLU A 115 16.73 12.87 0.31
N ASP A 116 17.01 13.70 1.31
CA ASP A 116 16.35 14.99 1.55
C ASP A 116 17.11 16.20 0.95
N GLN A 117 18.35 16.04 0.51
CA GLN A 117 19.22 17.14 0.14
C GLN A 117 19.22 17.51 -1.34
N TRP A 118 18.28 16.96 -2.15
CA TRP A 118 18.13 17.38 -3.53
C TRP A 118 18.07 18.93 -3.64
N PRO A 119 18.74 19.58 -4.61
CA PRO A 119 19.47 19.03 -5.75
C PRO A 119 20.96 18.68 -5.48
N ASN A 120 21.39 18.64 -4.22
CA ASN A 120 22.69 18.15 -3.81
C ASN A 120 22.61 16.64 -3.48
N PRO A 121 23.72 15.88 -3.59
CA PRO A 121 23.69 14.43 -3.40
C PRO A 121 23.51 13.98 -1.94
N GLY A 122 23.70 14.87 -0.96
CA GLY A 122 23.71 14.46 0.45
C GLY A 122 24.90 13.56 0.79
N ASP A 123 24.76 12.75 1.82
CA ASP A 123 25.70 11.67 2.20
C ASP A 123 25.37 10.35 1.51
N TYR A 124 24.26 10.33 0.77
CA TYR A 124 23.85 9.27 -0.14
C TYR A 124 23.66 7.92 0.54
N ASP A 125 23.04 7.96 1.69
CA ASP A 125 22.69 6.74 2.44
C ASP A 125 21.24 6.30 2.23
N LEU A 126 20.40 7.13 1.56
CA LEU A 126 19.02 6.83 1.20
C LEU A 126 18.15 6.42 2.40
N ASN A 127 18.43 6.98 3.55
CA ASN A 127 17.74 6.68 4.80
C ASN A 127 16.98 7.87 5.40
N ASP A 128 17.00 9.05 4.74
CA ASP A 128 16.30 10.24 5.24
C ASP A 128 14.80 10.02 5.38
N PHE A 129 14.24 9.20 4.50
CA PHE A 129 12.92 8.59 4.70
C PHE A 129 12.84 7.21 4.04
N VAL A 130 12.58 6.19 4.85
CA VAL A 130 12.33 4.82 4.38
C VAL A 130 10.94 4.39 4.79
N VAL A 131 10.13 3.95 3.83
CA VAL A 131 8.74 3.54 4.05
C VAL A 131 8.38 2.30 3.27
N ASN A 132 7.77 1.31 3.94
CA ASN A 132 7.11 0.20 3.27
C ASN A 132 5.76 0.65 2.75
N TYR A 133 5.43 0.18 1.55
CA TYR A 133 4.13 0.43 0.94
C TYR A 133 3.47 -0.85 0.44
N THR A 134 2.17 -0.79 0.35
CA THR A 134 1.30 -1.67 -0.43
C THR A 134 0.33 -0.80 -1.18
N TYR A 135 0.26 -0.95 -2.51
CA TYR A 135 -0.79 -0.37 -3.33
C TYR A 135 -1.71 -1.45 -3.80
N GLY A 136 -3.00 -1.25 -3.69
CA GLY A 136 -3.99 -2.21 -4.09
C GLY A 136 -5.20 -1.54 -4.76
N VAL A 137 -5.92 -2.29 -5.57
CA VAL A 137 -7.15 -1.84 -6.19
C VAL A 137 -8.30 -2.73 -5.76
N TYR A 138 -9.44 -2.09 -5.51
CA TYR A 138 -10.70 -2.76 -5.27
C TYR A 138 -11.44 -2.98 -6.58
N LYS A 139 -12.13 -4.10 -6.71
CA LYS A 139 -12.95 -4.40 -7.86
C LYS A 139 -14.37 -4.75 -7.45
N ASN A 140 -15.33 -4.27 -8.20
CA ASN A 140 -16.71 -4.65 -8.06
C ASN A 140 -17.00 -6.01 -8.71
N VAL A 141 -18.26 -6.46 -8.65
CA VAL A 141 -18.74 -7.74 -9.21
C VAL A 141 -18.51 -7.89 -10.73
N ASP A 142 -18.40 -6.77 -11.45
CA ASP A 142 -18.13 -6.73 -12.90
C ASP A 142 -16.64 -6.71 -13.21
N ASN A 143 -15.78 -6.97 -12.21
CA ASN A 143 -14.32 -6.90 -12.30
C ASN A 143 -13.80 -5.51 -12.74
N LYS A 144 -14.52 -4.46 -12.37
CA LYS A 144 -14.15 -3.06 -12.59
C LYS A 144 -13.61 -2.46 -11.31
N ILE A 145 -12.57 -1.66 -11.42
CA ILE A 145 -11.97 -0.97 -10.28
C ILE A 145 -12.91 0.12 -9.81
N ASN A 146 -13.28 0.10 -8.54
CA ASN A 146 -14.14 1.08 -7.88
C ASN A 146 -13.42 1.87 -6.78
N GLY A 147 -12.18 1.49 -6.44
CA GLY A 147 -11.38 2.21 -5.46
C GLY A 147 -9.93 1.74 -5.40
N ILE A 148 -9.14 2.44 -4.60
CA ILE A 148 -7.74 2.18 -4.35
C ILE A 148 -7.55 2.10 -2.83
N GLN A 149 -6.75 1.14 -2.37
CA GLN A 149 -6.23 1.13 -1.02
C GLN A 149 -4.71 1.24 -1.06
N MET A 150 -4.18 2.08 -0.21
CA MET A 150 -2.74 2.18 0.01
C MET A 150 -2.44 1.96 1.49
N ARG A 151 -1.34 1.29 1.77
CA ARG A 151 -0.83 1.09 3.12
C ARG A 151 0.59 1.60 3.17
N PHE A 152 0.92 2.34 4.21
CA PHE A 152 2.25 2.90 4.42
C PHE A 152 2.70 2.66 5.84
N ARG A 153 3.90 2.07 5.99
CA ARG A 153 4.54 1.93 7.29
C ARG A 153 5.94 2.53 7.23
N PRO A 154 6.16 3.70 7.83
CA PRO A 154 7.50 4.26 7.96
C PRO A 154 8.43 3.33 8.73
N ILE A 155 9.69 3.27 8.32
CA ILE A 155 10.71 2.40 8.93
C ILE A 155 11.83 3.23 9.52
N ALA A 156 12.27 4.27 8.80
CA ALA A 156 13.36 5.13 9.21
C ALA A 156 13.16 6.58 8.82
N LYS A 157 13.76 7.47 9.60
CA LYS A 157 13.94 8.89 9.33
C LYS A 157 15.37 9.29 9.66
N GLY A 158 16.21 9.51 8.64
CA GLY A 158 17.60 9.94 8.76
C GLY A 158 17.78 11.47 8.69
N ALA A 159 16.72 12.21 8.42
CA ALA A 159 16.79 13.65 8.33
C ALA A 159 17.02 14.33 9.68
N ALA A 160 17.84 15.38 9.68
CA ALA A 160 18.11 16.17 10.88
C ALA A 160 16.85 16.76 11.51
N SER A 161 16.87 17.03 12.82
CA SER A 161 15.71 17.50 13.59
C SER A 161 15.11 18.82 13.09
N TYR A 162 15.89 19.67 12.42
CA TYR A 162 15.45 20.93 11.82
C TYR A 162 14.90 20.77 10.41
N THR A 163 15.01 19.61 9.80
CA THR A 163 14.47 19.32 8.48
C THR A 163 13.08 18.71 8.62
N LYS A 164 12.08 19.40 8.10
CA LYS A 164 10.72 18.89 8.05
C LYS A 164 10.51 18.18 6.71
N ILE A 165 10.18 16.90 6.75
CA ILE A 165 9.82 16.13 5.56
C ILE A 165 8.34 15.78 5.64
N GLY A 166 7.62 16.05 4.54
CA GLY A 166 6.29 15.50 4.31
C GLY A 166 6.33 14.42 3.23
N PHE A 167 5.29 13.62 3.15
CA PHE A 167 5.16 12.54 2.17
C PHE A 167 3.82 12.62 1.45
N GLY A 168 3.85 12.51 0.14
CA GLY A 168 2.67 12.52 -0.72
C GLY A 168 2.77 11.53 -1.87
N ILE A 169 1.67 11.39 -2.58
CA ILE A 169 1.57 10.53 -3.76
C ILE A 169 0.63 11.15 -4.79
N GLU A 170 1.04 11.18 -6.05
CA GLU A 170 0.18 11.53 -7.17
C GLU A 170 -0.26 10.26 -7.89
N LEU A 171 -1.54 10.15 -8.18
CA LEU A 171 -2.13 9.01 -8.87
C LEU A 171 -2.39 9.35 -10.35
N PRO A 172 -2.30 8.38 -11.28
CA PRO A 172 -2.61 8.59 -12.69
C PRO A 172 -4.14 8.62 -12.94
N LEU A 173 -4.85 9.39 -12.13
CA LEU A 173 -6.30 9.58 -12.15
C LEU A 173 -6.60 11.07 -12.04
N ALA A 174 -7.66 11.52 -12.68
CA ALA A 174 -8.10 12.90 -12.52
C ALA A 174 -8.64 13.15 -11.10
N SER A 175 -8.31 14.30 -10.51
CA SER A 175 -8.83 14.68 -9.19
C SER A 175 -10.36 14.64 -9.11
N ASN A 176 -11.02 14.92 -10.25
CA ASN A 176 -12.48 14.89 -10.35
C ASN A 176 -13.09 13.48 -10.31
N ASP A 177 -12.31 12.44 -10.55
CA ASP A 177 -12.77 11.05 -10.51
C ASP A 177 -12.81 10.48 -9.09
N ILE A 178 -12.24 11.20 -8.12
CA ILE A 178 -12.18 10.79 -6.72
C ILE A 178 -13.47 11.19 -5.99
N ASP A 179 -14.03 10.26 -5.23
CA ASP A 179 -15.08 10.57 -4.26
C ASP A 179 -14.47 11.10 -2.96
N VAL A 180 -14.26 12.42 -2.94
CA VAL A 180 -13.52 13.10 -1.86
C VAL A 180 -14.20 12.97 -0.51
N ALA A 181 -15.53 12.81 -0.49
CA ALA A 181 -16.29 12.69 0.75
C ALA A 181 -16.00 11.39 1.50
N GLU A 182 -15.59 10.36 0.77
CA GLU A 182 -15.34 9.01 1.28
C GLU A 182 -13.84 8.66 1.34
N VAL A 183 -12.94 9.64 1.11
CA VAL A 183 -11.48 9.41 1.26
C VAL A 183 -11.12 9.34 2.72
N GLU A 184 -10.41 8.27 3.09
CA GLU A 184 -9.88 8.07 4.44
C GLU A 184 -8.36 8.04 4.44
N GLY A 185 -7.74 8.52 5.52
CA GLY A 185 -6.30 8.40 5.77
C GLY A 185 -5.40 9.37 5.00
N ALA A 186 -5.92 10.17 4.06
CA ALA A 186 -5.13 11.13 3.30
C ALA A 186 -5.94 12.37 2.93
N ILE A 187 -5.25 13.44 2.51
CA ILE A 187 -5.87 14.69 2.08
C ILE A 187 -5.61 14.88 0.59
N LEU A 188 -6.68 14.95 -0.20
CA LEU A 188 -6.59 15.32 -1.61
C LEU A 188 -6.25 16.80 -1.73
N GLU A 189 -5.14 17.12 -2.41
CA GLU A 189 -4.77 18.50 -2.70
C GLU A 189 -5.67 19.10 -3.78
N SER A 190 -6.01 20.35 -3.59
CA SER A 190 -6.79 21.12 -4.57
C SER A 190 -5.90 21.73 -5.66
N GLY A 191 -6.45 21.87 -6.87
CA GLY A 191 -5.82 22.60 -7.96
C GLY A 191 -4.92 21.78 -8.89
N ASP A 192 -4.70 20.51 -8.60
CA ASP A 192 -4.02 19.58 -9.48
C ASP A 192 -5.01 18.89 -10.44
N SER A 193 -4.58 18.64 -11.67
CA SER A 193 -5.35 17.86 -12.64
C SER A 193 -5.39 16.38 -12.27
N ASN A 194 -4.25 15.85 -11.83
CA ASN A 194 -4.13 14.51 -11.29
C ASN A 194 -4.43 14.51 -9.78
N ALA A 195 -4.94 13.38 -9.27
CA ALA A 195 -5.24 13.23 -7.87
C ALA A 195 -3.94 13.10 -7.05
N THR A 196 -3.57 14.19 -6.39
CA THR A 196 -2.42 14.27 -5.50
C THR A 196 -2.87 14.23 -4.05
N PHE A 197 -2.35 13.29 -3.29
CA PHE A 197 -2.68 13.10 -1.88
C PHE A 197 -1.49 13.39 -0.98
N ILE A 198 -1.72 14.15 0.08
CA ILE A 198 -0.77 14.28 1.19
C ILE A 198 -1.08 13.21 2.22
N ILE A 199 -0.12 12.35 2.46
CA ILE A 199 -0.18 11.24 3.40
C ILE A 199 0.26 11.72 4.78
N TRP A 200 1.41 12.39 4.86
CA TRP A 200 1.89 13.04 6.09
C TRP A 200 2.50 14.41 5.78
N GLU A 201 2.07 15.40 6.52
CA GLU A 201 2.72 16.73 6.56
C GLU A 201 4.09 16.68 7.25
N ASP A 202 4.31 15.66 8.08
CA ASP A 202 5.51 15.44 8.85
C ASP A 202 5.67 13.92 9.12
N ILE A 203 6.68 13.33 8.48
CA ILE A 203 6.94 11.89 8.55
C ILE A 203 7.40 11.39 9.93
N SER A 204 7.66 12.28 10.89
CA SER A 204 7.98 11.88 12.26
C SER A 204 6.73 11.47 13.06
N LYS A 205 5.56 11.95 12.67
CA LYS A 205 4.29 11.75 13.40
C LYS A 205 3.85 10.29 13.59
N PRO A 206 4.00 9.40 12.60
CA PRO A 206 3.61 8.01 12.77
C PRO A 206 4.54 7.20 13.69
N PHE A 207 5.75 7.68 14.00
CA PHE A 207 6.66 6.98 14.90
C PHE A 207 6.24 7.13 16.37
N ALA A 208 6.37 6.06 17.15
CA ALA A 208 6.05 6.07 18.58
C ALA A 208 6.90 7.13 19.31
N GLY A 209 6.21 7.93 20.15
CA GLY A 209 6.86 9.01 20.90
C GLY A 209 7.00 10.33 20.16
N GLY A 210 6.71 10.41 18.85
CA GLY A 210 6.77 11.63 18.04
C GLY A 210 8.16 12.28 18.05
N GLU A 211 9.23 11.47 18.09
CA GLU A 211 10.62 11.93 18.18
C GLU A 211 11.01 12.78 16.98
N THR A 212 11.80 13.81 17.25
CA THR A 212 12.42 14.66 16.22
C THR A 212 13.89 14.31 16.11
N GLY A 213 14.40 14.10 14.89
CA GLY A 213 15.80 13.73 14.65
C GLY A 213 15.91 12.37 13.97
N PHE A 214 17.04 11.72 14.17
CA PHE A 214 17.32 10.43 13.56
C PHE A 214 16.51 9.30 14.23
N ILE A 215 15.74 8.57 13.44
CA ILE A 215 14.92 7.45 13.90
C ILE A 215 15.33 6.22 13.11
N ASN A 216 15.77 5.16 13.80
CA ASN A 216 16.17 3.89 13.21
C ASN A 216 17.28 3.98 12.15
N THR A 217 18.20 4.94 12.25
CA THR A 217 19.33 5.08 11.32
C THR A 217 20.69 5.02 12.01
N GLU A 218 20.74 5.33 13.31
CA GLU A 218 21.97 5.28 14.08
C GLU A 218 22.19 3.91 14.71
N LYS A 219 23.35 3.29 14.45
CA LYS A 219 23.67 1.97 14.98
C LYS A 219 23.74 1.96 16.50
N GLY A 220 22.99 1.06 17.11
CA GLY A 220 22.93 0.89 18.56
C GLY A 220 21.83 1.73 19.23
N SER A 221 21.10 2.54 18.49
CA SER A 221 19.86 3.15 18.99
C SER A 221 18.77 2.08 19.16
N SER A 222 17.85 2.31 20.10
CA SER A 222 16.68 1.45 20.25
C SER A 222 15.76 1.63 19.04
N PHE A 223 15.24 0.51 18.54
CA PHE A 223 14.26 0.55 17.45
C PHE A 223 12.97 1.25 17.89
N VAL A 224 12.51 2.20 17.12
CA VAL A 224 11.24 2.91 17.29
C VAL A 224 10.24 2.40 16.27
N SER A 225 9.12 1.86 16.73
CA SER A 225 8.05 1.39 15.85
C SER A 225 7.25 2.55 15.27
N ALA A 226 6.68 2.34 14.09
CA ALA A 226 5.71 3.26 13.50
C ALA A 226 4.37 2.56 13.25
N GLU A 227 3.29 3.31 13.37
CA GLU A 227 1.96 2.84 13.01
C GLU A 227 1.83 2.74 11.48
N GLU A 228 1.10 1.71 11.03
CA GLU A 228 0.72 1.60 9.63
C GLU A 228 -0.49 2.49 9.37
N LEU A 229 -0.40 3.31 8.34
CA LEU A 229 -1.52 4.09 7.85
C LEU A 229 -2.18 3.36 6.69
N VAL A 230 -3.49 3.20 6.75
CA VAL A 230 -4.32 2.72 5.64
C VAL A 230 -5.03 3.92 5.02
N VAL A 231 -4.90 4.05 3.71
CA VAL A 231 -5.54 5.09 2.90
C VAL A 231 -6.54 4.43 1.97
N THR A 232 -7.79 4.86 2.03
CA THR A 232 -8.87 4.35 1.14
C THR A 232 -9.33 5.49 0.24
N ILE A 233 -9.37 5.23 -1.06
CA ILE A 233 -9.72 6.21 -2.09
C ILE A 233 -10.81 5.62 -2.99
N PRO A 234 -12.08 5.88 -2.71
CA PRO A 234 -13.18 5.49 -3.57
C PRO A 234 -13.23 6.33 -4.85
N LEU A 235 -13.64 5.69 -5.94
CA LEU A 235 -13.84 6.35 -7.22
C LEU A 235 -15.33 6.66 -7.45
N LYS A 236 -15.64 7.85 -7.96
CA LYS A 236 -17.03 8.23 -8.34
C LYS A 236 -17.61 7.34 -9.43
N ALA A 237 -16.77 6.81 -10.30
CA ALA A 237 -17.15 5.91 -11.37
C ALA A 237 -16.11 4.77 -11.49
N VAL A 238 -16.61 3.58 -11.79
CA VAL A 238 -15.74 2.42 -11.99
C VAL A 238 -14.90 2.56 -13.25
N THR A 239 -13.67 2.05 -13.20
CA THR A 239 -12.75 2.05 -14.34
C THR A 239 -12.23 0.66 -14.64
N SER A 240 -11.74 0.45 -15.86
CA SER A 240 -11.18 -0.85 -16.25
C SER A 240 -9.69 -0.97 -15.96
N ASN A 241 -9.00 0.14 -15.71
CA ASN A 241 -7.55 0.14 -15.60
C ASN A 241 -7.05 1.29 -14.71
N VAL A 242 -6.32 0.92 -13.67
CA VAL A 242 -5.48 1.81 -12.86
C VAL A 242 -4.09 1.17 -12.78
N SER A 243 -3.09 1.81 -13.36
CA SER A 243 -1.72 1.29 -13.31
C SER A 243 -1.01 1.72 -12.04
N MET A 244 -0.93 0.85 -11.05
CA MET A 244 -0.21 1.10 -9.79
C MET A 244 1.29 1.37 -10.00
N MET A 245 1.88 0.86 -11.09
CA MET A 245 3.27 1.16 -11.48
C MET A 245 3.50 2.62 -11.90
N LYS A 246 2.43 3.39 -12.09
CA LYS A 246 2.48 4.82 -12.39
C LYS A 246 2.15 5.70 -11.19
N PHE A 247 1.95 5.11 -10.02
CA PHE A 247 1.82 5.87 -8.80
C PHE A 247 3.14 6.58 -8.55
N ASN A 248 3.06 7.87 -8.26
CA ASN A 248 4.19 8.77 -8.16
C ASN A 248 4.36 9.27 -6.71
N PRO A 249 4.97 8.44 -5.84
CA PRO A 249 5.27 8.84 -4.47
C PRO A 249 6.39 9.89 -4.45
N PHE A 250 6.29 10.84 -3.52
CA PHE A 250 7.29 11.88 -3.35
C PHE A 250 7.40 12.32 -1.89
N ILE A 251 8.55 12.84 -1.53
CA ILE A 251 8.70 13.64 -0.33
C ILE A 251 8.75 15.13 -0.69
N PHE A 252 8.40 15.98 0.27
CA PHE A 252 8.65 17.40 0.15
C PHE A 252 9.39 17.92 1.39
N VAL A 253 10.42 18.71 1.17
CA VAL A 253 11.38 19.10 2.22
C VAL A 253 11.22 20.57 2.57
N ASN A 254 10.85 20.85 3.81
CA ASN A 254 10.64 22.18 4.41
C ASN A 254 9.54 23.04 3.74
N LYS A 255 9.29 22.85 2.45
CA LYS A 255 8.27 23.55 1.66
C LYS A 255 7.56 22.57 0.76
N ARG A 256 6.23 22.71 0.60
CA ARG A 256 5.45 21.85 -0.29
C ARG A 256 5.96 21.88 -1.74
N SER A 257 6.53 22.99 -2.18
CA SER A 257 7.09 23.16 -3.52
C SER A 257 8.50 22.61 -3.72
N HIS A 258 9.12 22.02 -2.70
CA HIS A 258 10.43 21.38 -2.81
C HIS A 258 10.26 19.87 -2.80
N GLU A 259 9.87 19.31 -3.93
CA GLU A 259 9.54 17.90 -4.10
C GLU A 259 10.74 17.07 -4.54
N ILE A 260 10.77 15.81 -4.11
CA ILE A 260 11.75 14.80 -4.54
C ILE A 260 10.99 13.53 -4.89
N HIS A 261 11.08 13.12 -6.15
CA HIS A 261 10.38 11.99 -6.73
C HIS A 261 11.34 10.87 -7.13
N LEU A 262 10.79 9.72 -7.48
CA LEU A 262 11.52 8.67 -8.17
C LEU A 262 12.04 9.20 -9.52
N THR A 263 13.16 8.64 -9.96
CA THR A 263 13.78 9.03 -11.25
C THR A 263 12.78 8.93 -12.40
N ASP A 264 12.74 9.98 -13.22
CA ASP A 264 11.90 10.13 -14.41
C ASP A 264 10.38 10.20 -14.14
N PHE A 265 9.96 10.32 -12.90
CA PHE A 265 8.61 10.77 -12.56
C PHE A 265 8.56 12.30 -12.57
N ALA A 266 7.59 12.84 -13.28
CA ALA A 266 7.39 14.29 -13.31
C ALA A 266 6.92 14.80 -11.93
N PRO A 267 7.36 15.98 -11.49
CA PRO A 267 6.85 16.59 -10.27
C PRO A 267 5.38 17.01 -10.43
N THR A 268 4.71 17.25 -9.29
CA THR A 268 3.35 17.78 -9.29
C THR A 268 3.29 19.24 -9.74
N SER A 269 2.10 19.77 -9.96
CA SER A 269 1.89 21.19 -10.33
C SER A 269 2.33 22.17 -9.22
N LYS A 270 2.55 21.69 -8.00
CA LYS A 270 2.98 22.50 -6.84
C LYS A 270 4.49 22.71 -6.76
N MET A 271 5.25 21.95 -7.54
CA MET A 271 6.70 22.03 -7.56
C MET A 271 7.20 23.41 -8.02
N ASP A 272 8.20 23.94 -7.36
CA ASP A 272 8.97 25.06 -7.88
C ASP A 272 9.90 24.57 -9.01
N MET A 273 9.41 24.70 -10.24
CA MET A 273 10.12 24.23 -11.44
C MET A 273 11.50 24.88 -11.66
N ASN A 274 11.78 26.02 -10.99
CA ASN A 274 13.10 26.67 -11.07
C ASN A 274 14.18 25.89 -10.32
N LEU A 275 13.81 24.95 -9.48
CA LEU A 275 14.75 24.08 -8.76
C LEU A 275 15.31 22.96 -9.62
N LEU A 276 14.58 22.54 -10.69
CA LEU A 276 15.02 21.48 -11.60
C LEU A 276 16.27 21.90 -12.39
N GLY A 277 17.18 20.95 -12.61
CA GLY A 277 18.42 21.17 -13.37
C GLY A 277 19.48 21.98 -12.62
N ASN A 278 19.33 22.20 -11.31
CA ASN A 278 20.31 22.89 -10.47
C ASN A 278 21.24 21.90 -9.73
N GLY A 279 22.36 22.40 -9.23
CA GLY A 279 23.28 21.59 -8.42
C GLY A 279 23.82 20.37 -9.18
N LYS A 280 23.50 19.19 -8.70
CA LYS A 280 23.83 17.90 -9.34
C LYS A 280 22.67 17.32 -10.15
N ASP A 281 21.50 17.92 -10.04
CA ASP A 281 20.33 17.50 -10.80
C ASP A 281 20.49 17.82 -12.29
N CYS A 282 20.22 16.82 -13.12
CA CYS A 282 20.26 16.93 -14.59
C CYS A 282 18.86 16.83 -15.21
N SER A 283 17.84 17.21 -14.45
CA SER A 283 16.47 17.24 -14.95
C SER A 283 16.38 18.13 -16.19
N ASP A 284 15.68 17.63 -17.21
CA ASP A 284 15.39 18.33 -18.46
C ASP A 284 13.91 18.06 -18.83
N VAL A 285 13.06 19.03 -18.49
CA VAL A 285 11.61 18.94 -18.70
C VAL A 285 11.26 18.65 -20.16
N SER A 286 12.05 19.23 -21.10
CA SER A 286 11.79 19.07 -22.55
C SER A 286 12.01 17.64 -23.03
N LYS A 287 12.75 16.84 -22.27
CA LYS A 287 13.07 15.43 -22.56
C LYS A 287 12.37 14.45 -21.63
N GLY A 288 11.57 14.93 -20.68
CA GLY A 288 10.95 14.08 -19.68
C GLY A 288 11.95 13.43 -18.71
N ILE A 289 13.07 14.08 -18.46
CA ILE A 289 14.11 13.65 -17.53
C ILE A 289 13.93 14.40 -16.22
N TYR A 290 13.79 13.65 -15.11
CA TYR A 290 13.56 14.22 -13.79
C TYR A 290 14.36 13.49 -12.72
N PHE A 291 14.82 14.23 -11.70
CA PHE A 291 15.45 13.72 -10.48
C PHE A 291 16.59 12.73 -10.71
N ARG A 292 17.50 13.10 -11.60
CA ARG A 292 18.63 12.26 -12.02
C ARG A 292 19.93 13.05 -12.00
N MET A 293 21.01 12.48 -11.49
CA MET A 293 22.36 13.01 -11.62
C MET A 293 22.99 12.60 -12.94
N LYS A 294 24.06 13.31 -13.36
CA LYS A 294 24.78 13.02 -14.60
C LYS A 294 25.38 11.62 -14.65
N ASP A 295 25.79 11.10 -13.51
CA ASP A 295 26.33 9.76 -13.32
C ASP A 295 25.23 8.70 -13.07
N MET A 296 23.98 9.08 -13.31
CA MET A 296 22.78 8.24 -13.18
C MET A 296 22.36 7.91 -11.74
N TYR A 297 22.97 8.50 -10.74
CA TYR A 297 22.49 8.45 -9.36
C TYR A 297 21.15 9.20 -9.22
N CYS A 298 20.42 8.91 -8.16
CA CYS A 298 19.09 9.43 -7.92
C CYS A 298 18.89 9.72 -6.43
N TRP A 299 17.82 10.43 -6.09
CA TRP A 299 17.48 10.79 -4.72
C TRP A 299 16.36 9.95 -4.14
N ALA A 300 15.80 9.06 -4.94
CA ALA A 300 14.77 8.13 -4.49
C ALA A 300 14.90 6.80 -5.20
N LEU A 301 14.64 5.71 -4.47
CA LEU A 301 14.64 4.33 -4.97
C LEU A 301 13.38 3.62 -4.54
N ASP A 302 12.90 2.72 -5.39
CA ASP A 302 11.84 1.77 -5.12
C ASP A 302 12.41 0.35 -5.15
N PHE A 303 12.19 -0.39 -4.07
CA PHE A 303 12.61 -1.78 -3.90
C PHE A 303 11.37 -2.67 -3.91
N PRO A 304 11.02 -3.29 -5.04
CA PRO A 304 9.86 -4.17 -5.14
C PRO A 304 9.98 -5.36 -4.17
N ARG A 305 8.86 -5.75 -3.58
CA ARG A 305 8.72 -6.95 -2.75
C ARG A 305 7.66 -7.87 -3.34
N THR A 306 7.81 -9.17 -3.12
CA THR A 306 6.87 -10.19 -3.65
C THR A 306 5.60 -10.29 -2.80
N SER A 307 5.66 -9.85 -1.54
CA SER A 307 4.51 -9.81 -0.63
C SER A 307 4.69 -8.72 0.44
N ALA A 308 3.61 -8.38 1.13
CA ALA A 308 3.65 -7.44 2.26
C ALA A 308 4.50 -7.96 3.43
N ASP A 309 4.61 -9.29 3.60
CA ASP A 309 5.35 -9.94 4.68
C ASP A 309 6.83 -10.12 4.37
N GLU A 310 7.26 -9.90 3.12
CA GLU A 310 8.67 -9.92 2.77
C GLU A 310 9.43 -8.82 3.52
N ALA A 311 10.65 -9.14 3.98
CA ALA A 311 11.48 -8.19 4.68
C ALA A 311 11.69 -6.91 3.86
N ALA A 312 11.66 -5.77 4.54
CA ALA A 312 11.99 -4.48 3.94
C ALA A 312 13.43 -4.49 3.40
N TRP A 313 13.69 -3.61 2.43
CA TRP A 313 15.06 -3.32 2.05
C TRP A 313 15.86 -2.84 3.29
N ARG A 314 17.07 -3.37 3.47
CA ARG A 314 17.96 -2.98 4.57
C ARG A 314 18.75 -1.77 4.13
N TYR A 315 18.40 -0.61 4.64
CA TYR A 315 19.05 0.67 4.30
C TYR A 315 20.40 0.83 5.03
N PRO A 316 21.32 1.64 4.45
CA PRO A 316 22.55 2.03 5.13
C PRO A 316 22.26 2.78 6.43
N LYS A 317 23.12 2.61 7.41
CA LYS A 317 23.09 3.43 8.63
C LYS A 317 23.51 4.87 8.30
N GLU A 318 23.15 5.78 9.18
CA GLU A 318 23.52 7.21 9.12
C GLU A 318 24.97 7.44 8.70
N LYS A 319 25.21 8.29 7.70
CA LYS A 319 26.52 8.64 7.11
C LYS A 319 27.25 7.46 6.44
N SER A 320 26.55 6.43 6.07
CA SER A 320 27.11 5.31 5.32
C SER A 320 26.46 5.20 3.96
N SER A 321 27.15 5.65 2.91
CA SER A 321 26.56 5.71 1.57
C SER A 321 26.11 4.33 1.05
N VAL A 322 25.05 4.32 0.23
CA VAL A 322 24.56 3.10 -0.42
C VAL A 322 25.64 2.40 -1.25
N VAL A 323 26.58 3.16 -1.85
CA VAL A 323 27.70 2.60 -2.62
C VAL A 323 28.67 1.81 -1.73
N LYS A 324 28.82 2.24 -0.47
CA LYS A 324 29.68 1.56 0.51
C LYS A 324 29.01 0.29 1.03
N ALA A 325 27.73 0.36 1.33
CA ALA A 325 26.95 -0.76 1.84
C ALA A 325 26.69 -1.84 0.77
N TYR A 326 26.45 -1.44 -0.47
CA TYR A 326 26.06 -2.30 -1.58
C TYR A 326 27.11 -2.27 -2.71
N LYS A 327 27.97 -3.27 -2.77
CA LYS A 327 29.16 -3.30 -3.66
C LYS A 327 28.83 -3.28 -5.16
N ASN A 328 27.66 -3.74 -5.55
CA ASN A 328 27.21 -3.78 -6.94
C ASN A 328 26.31 -2.60 -7.33
N TYR A 329 26.04 -1.66 -6.43
CA TYR A 329 25.19 -0.50 -6.71
C TYR A 329 25.65 0.28 -7.96
N ASN A 330 26.95 0.57 -8.08
CA ASN A 330 27.51 1.28 -9.23
C ASN A 330 27.32 0.53 -10.56
N LYS A 331 27.30 -0.80 -10.55
CA LYS A 331 27.03 -1.59 -11.74
C LYS A 331 25.57 -1.44 -12.15
N TRP A 332 24.67 -1.51 -11.17
CA TRP A 332 23.24 -1.32 -11.40
C TRP A 332 22.92 0.10 -11.90
N VAL A 333 23.55 1.14 -11.37
CA VAL A 333 23.34 2.52 -11.79
C VAL A 333 23.58 2.69 -13.30
N THR A 334 24.56 1.98 -13.87
CA THR A 334 24.87 2.00 -15.31
C THR A 334 24.00 1.04 -16.12
N ASN A 335 23.42 0.02 -15.50
CA ASN A 335 22.52 -0.95 -16.13
C ASN A 335 21.37 -1.32 -15.19
N LYS A 336 20.27 -0.59 -15.28
CA LYS A 336 19.10 -0.69 -14.38
C LYS A 336 18.33 -2.02 -14.43
N THR A 337 18.80 -3.01 -15.21
CA THR A 337 18.07 -4.27 -15.40
C THR A 337 18.37 -5.33 -14.32
N ASP A 338 19.52 -5.24 -13.66
CA ASP A 338 19.94 -6.21 -12.64
C ASP A 338 19.57 -5.73 -11.22
N LEU A 339 18.44 -6.20 -10.70
CA LEU A 339 17.98 -5.90 -9.35
C LEU A 339 18.66 -6.73 -8.26
N SER A 340 19.56 -7.66 -8.62
CA SER A 340 20.29 -8.48 -7.64
C SER A 340 21.31 -7.68 -6.81
N TRP A 341 21.57 -6.43 -7.16
CA TRP A 341 22.57 -5.61 -6.48
C TRP A 341 22.29 -5.39 -4.98
N PHE A 342 21.04 -5.45 -4.56
CA PHE A 342 20.63 -5.33 -3.15
C PHE A 342 20.32 -6.68 -2.48
N ASP A 343 20.47 -7.80 -3.18
CA ASP A 343 20.23 -9.14 -2.65
C ASP A 343 21.34 -9.51 -1.64
N SER A 344 20.97 -9.58 -0.36
CA SER A 344 21.86 -9.93 0.73
C SER A 344 22.23 -11.43 0.79
N THR A 345 21.55 -12.27 0.02
CA THR A 345 21.88 -13.71 -0.06
C THR A 345 23.07 -14.00 -0.97
N ILE A 346 23.43 -13.04 -1.83
CA ILE A 346 24.61 -13.14 -2.70
C ILE A 346 25.88 -12.82 -1.90
N PRO A 347 26.80 -13.78 -1.74
CA PRO A 347 28.02 -13.56 -0.96
C PRO A 347 28.84 -12.36 -1.44
N GLY A 348 29.20 -11.48 -0.52
CA GLY A 348 30.04 -10.30 -0.81
C GLY A 348 29.33 -9.14 -1.50
N ASN A 349 28.02 -9.25 -1.76
CA ASN A 349 27.23 -8.19 -2.37
C ASN A 349 26.96 -7.04 -1.39
N VAL A 350 26.73 -7.37 -0.12
CA VAL A 350 26.32 -6.44 0.91
C VAL A 350 27.31 -6.41 2.06
N ASP A 351 27.71 -5.22 2.50
CA ASP A 351 28.45 -5.02 3.72
C ASP A 351 27.51 -4.76 4.90
N GLY A 352 27.17 -5.82 5.64
CA GLY A 352 26.24 -5.74 6.78
C GLY A 352 26.71 -4.82 7.92
N SER A 353 27.99 -4.45 7.97
CA SER A 353 28.51 -3.52 8.98
C SER A 353 28.12 -2.07 8.71
N GLU A 354 27.76 -1.76 7.45
CA GLU A 354 27.32 -0.45 6.98
C GLU A 354 25.80 -0.28 6.96
N LEU A 355 25.05 -1.34 7.31
CA LEU A 355 23.60 -1.32 7.41
C LEU A 355 23.12 -1.07 8.84
N TYR A 356 21.90 -0.51 8.94
CA TYR A 356 21.16 -0.41 10.19
C TYR A 356 20.53 -1.74 10.61
#